data_002eaa9a563846e5040b5375585aecec
#
_entry.id   002eaa9a563846e5040b5375585aecec
#
_cell.length_a   1.000
_cell.length_b   1.000
_cell.length_c   1.000
_cell.angle_alpha   90.00
_cell.angle_beta   90.00
_cell.angle_gamma   90.00
#
_symmetry.space_group_name_H-M   'P 1'
#
loop_
_entity.id
_entity.type
_entity.pdbx_description
1 polymer ?
#
loop_
_entity_poly.entity_id
_entity_poly.type
_entity_poly.pdbx_seq_one_letter_code
_entity_poly.pdbx_strand_id
1 'polypeptide(L)'
;MLALTLCFNAYSQEGWISYHKVNKGEMQSAKDAIAKKTKKYNGSKDGELIYTFQVEAGERAQQLIRFGVGPTMASLDGYDSEGYKYWIDNVSPLINNDSGTEYISFNEKASFDNVTRGTNRVSKVLHYNVKRDKGAHFWKFRNNVAKAAAESNQEMSLSVWTTTIGGASGHVMVFYSHTDYSGFDGEQESWPKVIEAYNKLFGANSFETDQALFNESLEMWGNYSEIWRWLPELSSPVTDM
;
A
#
# COMPACT_ATOMS: atom_id res chain seq x y z
N MET A 1 -22.60 -11.30 -29.54
CA MET A 1 -21.37 -11.32 -28.75
C MET A 1 -21.16 -9.90 -28.24
N LEU A 2 -21.72 -9.56 -27.07
CA LEU A 2 -21.65 -8.21 -26.49
C LEU A 2 -20.35 -8.16 -25.68
N ALA A 3 -19.39 -7.36 -26.14
CA ALA A 3 -18.22 -7.01 -25.36
C ALA A 3 -18.67 -6.10 -24.21
N LEU A 4 -18.72 -6.63 -23.01
CA LEU A 4 -18.90 -5.83 -21.79
C LEU A 4 -17.58 -5.09 -21.55
N THR A 5 -17.51 -3.86 -22.05
CA THR A 5 -16.42 -2.94 -21.69
C THR A 5 -16.68 -2.54 -20.24
N LEU A 6 -16.00 -3.20 -19.32
CA LEU A 6 -15.91 -2.75 -17.92
C LEU A 6 -15.16 -1.42 -17.94
N CYS A 7 -15.90 -0.32 -17.97
CA CYS A 7 -15.37 0.99 -17.63
C CYS A 7 -14.99 0.94 -16.16
N PHE A 8 -13.73 0.64 -15.87
CA PHE A 8 -13.15 1.00 -14.60
C PHE A 8 -13.19 2.52 -14.52
N ASN A 9 -14.11 3.06 -13.73
CA ASN A 9 -14.03 4.44 -13.33
C ASN A 9 -12.69 4.59 -12.59
N ALA A 10 -11.74 5.25 -13.24
CA ALA A 10 -10.46 5.61 -12.67
C ALA A 10 -10.72 6.67 -11.58
N TYR A 11 -11.13 6.23 -10.40
CA TYR A 11 -11.12 7.10 -9.24
C TYR A 11 -9.68 7.13 -8.72
N SER A 12 -9.07 8.32 -8.79
CA SER A 12 -7.90 8.59 -7.97
C SER A 12 -8.25 8.22 -6.55
N GLN A 13 -7.53 7.27 -5.95
CA GLN A 13 -7.67 6.98 -4.53
C GLN A 13 -6.64 7.82 -3.80
N GLU A 14 -7.13 8.58 -2.83
CA GLU A 14 -6.28 9.34 -1.92
C GLU A 14 -6.32 8.66 -0.55
N GLY A 15 -5.27 8.86 0.21
CA GLY A 15 -5.20 8.24 1.53
C GLY A 15 -4.29 8.98 2.48
N TRP A 16 -4.24 8.46 3.66
CA TRP A 16 -3.25 8.83 4.66
C TRP A 16 -2.70 7.58 5.34
N ILE A 17 -1.49 7.71 5.83
CA ILE A 17 -0.81 6.66 6.59
C ILE A 17 -0.22 7.25 7.86
N SER A 18 -0.34 6.51 8.96
CA SER A 18 0.34 6.83 10.21
C SER A 18 0.89 5.58 10.88
N TYR A 19 2.04 5.72 11.51
CA TYR A 19 2.78 4.64 12.15
C TYR A 19 2.70 4.83 13.67
N HIS A 20 2.37 3.76 14.39
CA HIS A 20 2.14 3.83 15.83
C HIS A 20 3.02 2.82 16.56
N LYS A 21 3.97 3.33 17.29
CA LYS A 21 4.77 2.51 18.21
C LYS A 21 3.96 2.29 19.49
N VAL A 22 3.60 1.04 19.74
CA VAL A 22 2.81 0.67 20.92
C VAL A 22 3.71 0.67 22.16
N ASN A 23 3.20 1.17 23.27
CA ASN A 23 3.89 1.16 24.55
C ASN A 23 4.16 -0.27 25.02
N LYS A 24 5.27 -0.47 25.74
CA LYS A 24 5.69 -1.80 26.18
C LYS A 24 4.59 -2.46 27.04
N GLY A 25 4.16 -3.64 26.62
CA GLY A 25 3.12 -4.41 27.31
C GLY A 25 1.70 -4.09 26.88
N GLU A 26 1.47 -3.02 26.07
CA GLU A 26 0.11 -2.53 25.74
C GLU A 26 -0.39 -3.00 24.36
N MET A 27 0.31 -3.92 23.67
CA MET A 27 -0.06 -4.33 22.30
C MET A 27 -1.49 -4.86 22.22
N GLN A 28 -1.91 -5.72 23.15
CA GLN A 28 -3.27 -6.25 23.13
C GLN A 28 -4.30 -5.18 23.46
N SER A 29 -4.05 -4.35 24.48
CA SER A 29 -4.91 -3.22 24.85
C SER A 29 -5.10 -2.26 23.67
N ALA A 30 -4.00 -1.93 22.97
CA ALA A 30 -4.04 -1.05 21.81
C ALA A 30 -4.85 -1.68 20.65
N LYS A 31 -4.65 -2.96 20.36
CA LYS A 31 -5.44 -3.68 19.35
C LYS A 31 -6.94 -3.68 19.70
N ASP A 32 -7.28 -3.97 20.94
CA ASP A 32 -8.68 -4.00 21.41
C ASP A 32 -9.35 -2.62 21.30
N ALA A 33 -8.62 -1.56 21.69
CA ALA A 33 -9.11 -0.18 21.59
C ALA A 33 -9.31 0.25 20.12
N ILE A 34 -8.36 -0.07 19.25
CA ILE A 34 -8.44 0.19 17.80
C ILE A 34 -9.62 -0.58 17.17
N ALA A 35 -9.79 -1.87 17.50
CA ALA A 35 -10.91 -2.67 16.99
C ALA A 35 -12.26 -2.05 17.35
N LYS A 36 -12.44 -1.64 18.61
CA LYS A 36 -13.67 -0.96 19.10
C LYS A 36 -13.89 0.36 18.35
N LYS A 37 -12.83 1.18 18.19
CA LYS A 37 -12.90 2.44 17.43
C LYS A 37 -13.33 2.20 15.99
N THR A 38 -12.66 1.29 15.29
CA THR A 38 -12.92 1.03 13.87
C THR A 38 -14.33 0.47 13.67
N LYS A 39 -14.75 -0.49 14.50
CA LYS A 39 -16.12 -1.05 14.42
C LYS A 39 -17.20 0.00 14.63
N LYS A 40 -17.00 0.94 15.55
CA LYS A 40 -18.03 1.95 15.89
C LYS A 40 -18.08 3.11 14.90
N TYR A 41 -16.92 3.58 14.44
CA TYR A 41 -16.82 4.85 13.70
C TYR A 41 -16.40 4.69 12.23
N ASN A 42 -15.85 3.52 11.85
CA ASN A 42 -15.37 3.25 10.48
C ASN A 42 -15.89 1.89 9.96
N GLY A 43 -17.00 1.42 10.51
CA GLY A 43 -17.61 0.15 10.10
C GLY A 43 -18.61 0.27 8.95
N SER A 44 -18.94 1.50 8.49
CA SER A 44 -19.83 1.75 7.35
C SER A 44 -19.03 1.86 6.06
N LYS A 45 -19.64 1.39 4.94
CA LYS A 45 -19.08 1.55 3.59
C LYS A 45 -19.12 3.00 3.09
N ASP A 46 -19.99 3.82 3.68
CA ASP A 46 -20.21 5.22 3.26
C ASP A 46 -19.33 6.21 4.02
N GLY A 47 -18.46 5.72 4.94
CA GLY A 47 -17.54 6.52 5.72
C GLY A 47 -16.08 6.36 5.29
N GLU A 48 -15.19 7.01 6.04
CA GLU A 48 -13.76 6.82 5.89
C GLU A 48 -13.39 5.35 6.17
N LEU A 49 -12.76 4.70 5.21
CA LEU A 49 -12.27 3.33 5.35
C LEU A 49 -10.84 3.35 5.90
N ILE A 50 -10.63 2.64 6.99
CA ILE A 50 -9.32 2.58 7.63
C ILE A 50 -8.89 1.12 7.76
N TYR A 51 -7.75 0.79 7.16
CA TYR A 51 -7.12 -0.51 7.25
C TYR A 51 -5.97 -0.47 8.27
N THR A 52 -5.81 -1.53 9.03
CA THR A 52 -4.76 -1.63 10.04
C THR A 52 -3.83 -2.77 9.68
N PHE A 53 -2.54 -2.48 9.75
CA PHE A 53 -1.48 -3.47 9.56
C PHE A 53 -0.57 -3.51 10.78
N GLN A 54 0.13 -4.63 10.95
CA GLN A 54 1.26 -4.75 11.86
C GLN A 54 2.52 -5.02 11.03
N VAL A 55 3.58 -4.28 11.31
CA VAL A 55 4.90 -4.55 10.71
C VAL A 55 5.48 -5.79 11.38
N GLU A 56 5.73 -6.85 10.61
CA GLU A 56 6.32 -8.09 11.12
C GLU A 56 7.84 -8.12 10.97
N ALA A 57 8.36 -7.50 9.91
CA ALA A 57 9.80 -7.41 9.66
C ALA A 57 10.16 -6.05 9.07
N GLY A 58 11.38 -5.60 9.32
CA GLY A 58 11.93 -4.33 8.87
C GLY A 58 12.19 -3.36 10.01
N GLU A 59 12.52 -2.11 9.66
CA GLU A 59 12.93 -1.08 10.62
C GLU A 59 11.84 -0.77 11.67
N ARG A 60 10.57 -0.80 11.24
CA ARG A 60 9.42 -0.51 12.09
C ARG A 60 8.75 -1.76 12.65
N ALA A 61 9.47 -2.89 12.74
CA ALA A 61 8.90 -4.13 13.28
C ALA A 61 8.17 -3.90 14.61
N GLN A 62 7.00 -4.54 14.75
CA GLN A 62 6.06 -4.42 15.88
C GLN A 62 5.25 -3.11 15.93
N GLN A 63 5.41 -2.17 15.02
CA GLN A 63 4.51 -1.02 14.94
C GLN A 63 3.17 -1.41 14.31
N LEU A 64 2.12 -0.70 14.71
CA LEU A 64 0.83 -0.72 14.04
C LEU A 64 0.76 0.42 13.04
N ILE A 65 0.19 0.14 11.88
CA ILE A 65 0.00 1.12 10.82
C ILE A 65 -1.48 1.32 10.61
N ARG A 66 -1.91 2.59 10.56
CA ARG A 66 -3.25 2.96 10.14
C ARG A 66 -3.18 3.57 8.76
N PHE A 67 -3.99 3.04 7.86
CA PHE A 67 -4.03 3.39 6.45
C PHE A 67 -5.47 3.77 6.09
N GLY A 68 -5.75 5.05 6.04
CA GLY A 68 -7.06 5.57 5.64
C GLY A 68 -7.13 5.77 4.13
N VAL A 69 -8.26 5.45 3.52
CA VAL A 69 -8.49 5.63 2.07
C VAL A 69 -9.82 6.29 1.79
N GLY A 70 -9.85 7.10 0.74
CA GLY A 70 -11.03 7.75 0.22
C GLY A 70 -10.90 8.06 -1.28
N PRO A 71 -11.99 8.39 -1.96
CA PRO A 71 -11.96 8.63 -3.40
C PRO A 71 -11.24 9.93 -3.78
N THR A 72 -11.13 10.89 -2.87
CA THR A 72 -10.48 12.20 -3.12
C THR A 72 -9.86 12.73 -1.83
N MET A 73 -8.95 13.70 -1.92
CA MET A 73 -8.43 14.43 -0.75
C MET A 73 -9.55 15.08 0.06
N ALA A 74 -10.56 15.64 -0.59
CA ALA A 74 -11.72 16.23 0.11
C ALA A 74 -12.54 15.21 0.91
N SER A 75 -12.53 13.94 0.52
CA SER A 75 -13.19 12.88 1.29
C SER A 75 -12.49 12.57 2.61
N LEU A 76 -11.23 12.99 2.76
CA LEU A 76 -10.44 12.86 3.98
C LEU A 76 -10.65 14.03 4.96
N ASP A 77 -11.40 15.06 4.57
CA ASP A 77 -11.78 16.19 5.45
C ASP A 77 -12.86 15.81 6.48
N GLY A 78 -13.43 14.62 6.38
CA GLY A 78 -14.48 14.12 7.26
C GLY A 78 -14.00 13.91 8.68
N TYR A 79 -13.89 15.01 9.43
CA TYR A 79 -13.52 14.97 10.83
C TYR A 79 -14.68 14.43 11.68
N ASP A 80 -14.66 13.14 11.97
CA ASP A 80 -15.52 12.55 13.00
C ASP A 80 -14.98 12.95 14.40
N SER A 81 -15.56 13.99 14.96
CA SER A 81 -15.16 14.51 16.28
C SER A 81 -15.32 13.47 17.39
N GLU A 82 -16.33 12.59 17.33
CA GLU A 82 -16.53 11.54 18.33
C GLU A 82 -15.53 10.41 18.17
N GLY A 83 -15.25 9.99 16.93
CA GLY A 83 -14.24 8.99 16.63
C GLY A 83 -12.84 9.45 16.97
N TYR A 84 -12.53 10.73 16.75
CA TYR A 84 -11.26 11.32 17.17
C TYR A 84 -11.16 11.44 18.69
N LYS A 85 -12.23 11.88 19.36
CA LYS A 85 -12.27 11.92 20.83
C LYS A 85 -12.05 10.52 21.41
N TYR A 86 -12.70 9.50 20.84
CA TYR A 86 -12.49 8.12 21.27
C TYR A 86 -11.02 7.70 21.12
N TRP A 87 -10.38 8.08 20.02
CA TRP A 87 -8.97 7.81 19.76
C TRP A 87 -8.08 8.44 20.84
N ILE A 88 -8.28 9.73 21.15
CA ILE A 88 -7.52 10.45 22.16
C ILE A 88 -7.69 9.81 23.56
N ASP A 89 -8.93 9.45 23.89
CA ASP A 89 -9.23 8.95 25.23
C ASP A 89 -8.79 7.48 25.45
N ASN A 90 -8.80 6.64 24.39
CA ASN A 90 -8.68 5.19 24.54
C ASN A 90 -7.48 4.57 23.79
N VAL A 91 -7.00 5.16 22.71
CA VAL A 91 -5.90 4.61 21.92
C VAL A 91 -4.60 5.38 22.17
N SER A 92 -4.66 6.69 22.11
CA SER A 92 -3.49 7.57 22.29
C SER A 92 -2.65 7.27 23.55
N PRO A 93 -3.26 6.97 24.71
CA PRO A 93 -2.48 6.63 25.92
C PRO A 93 -1.68 5.33 25.80
N LEU A 94 -2.03 4.44 24.85
CA LEU A 94 -1.42 3.12 24.66
C LEU A 94 -0.30 3.11 23.62
N ILE A 95 -0.14 4.22 22.90
CA ILE A 95 0.82 4.35 21.81
C ILE A 95 1.72 5.56 22.00
N ASN A 96 2.89 5.52 21.38
CA ASN A 96 3.74 6.69 21.23
C ASN A 96 3.45 7.33 19.86
N ASN A 97 3.02 8.59 19.85
CA ASN A 97 2.63 9.35 18.65
C ASN A 97 3.81 10.14 18.08
N ASP A 98 5.01 9.57 18.05
CA ASP A 98 6.21 10.24 17.52
C ASP A 98 6.21 10.37 15.99
N SER A 99 5.33 9.65 15.29
CA SER A 99 5.20 9.73 13.85
C SER A 99 4.03 10.61 13.42
N GLY A 100 4.28 11.48 12.46
CA GLY A 100 3.25 12.27 11.80
C GLY A 100 2.35 11.42 10.89
N THR A 101 1.36 12.08 10.29
CA THR A 101 0.54 11.49 9.23
C THR A 101 1.10 11.91 7.89
N GLU A 102 1.25 10.97 6.97
CA GLU A 102 1.59 11.22 5.57
C GLU A 102 0.35 11.05 4.72
N TYR A 103 0.09 11.99 3.81
CA TYR A 103 -0.94 11.84 2.78
C TYR A 103 -0.33 11.22 1.54
N ILE A 104 -1.08 10.31 0.93
CA ILE A 104 -0.62 9.46 -0.16
C ILE A 104 -1.65 9.39 -1.27
N SER A 105 -1.20 9.25 -2.50
CA SER A 105 -2.04 9.06 -3.69
C SER A 105 -1.73 7.72 -4.35
N PHE A 106 -2.78 7.01 -4.75
CA PHE A 106 -2.67 5.76 -5.49
C PHE A 106 -2.24 6.00 -6.93
N ASN A 107 -1.29 5.21 -7.42
CA ASN A 107 -0.85 5.24 -8.82
C ASN A 107 -1.40 4.03 -9.59
N GLU A 108 -2.56 4.21 -10.20
CA GLU A 108 -3.24 3.17 -10.99
C GLU A 108 -2.36 2.62 -12.13
N LYS A 109 -1.63 3.51 -12.84
CA LYS A 109 -0.80 3.10 -13.99
C LYS A 109 0.36 2.18 -13.62
N ALA A 110 0.84 2.29 -12.38
CA ALA A 110 1.93 1.48 -11.85
C ALA A 110 1.44 0.28 -11.02
N SER A 111 0.12 0.11 -10.90
CA SER A 111 -0.53 -0.92 -10.10
C SER A 111 -1.22 -1.96 -10.97
N PHE A 112 -1.34 -3.18 -10.46
CA PHE A 112 -2.05 -4.29 -11.09
C PHE A 112 -2.59 -5.23 -10.01
N ASP A 113 -3.86 -5.61 -10.11
CA ASP A 113 -4.50 -6.53 -9.16
C ASP A 113 -5.52 -7.40 -9.88
N ASN A 114 -5.29 -8.70 -9.87
CA ASN A 114 -6.21 -9.70 -10.40
C ASN A 114 -6.53 -10.81 -9.39
N VAL A 115 -6.23 -10.59 -8.11
CA VAL A 115 -6.56 -11.53 -7.04
C VAL A 115 -7.91 -11.18 -6.40
N THR A 116 -8.51 -12.16 -5.72
CA THR A 116 -9.76 -11.93 -4.98
C THR A 116 -9.51 -10.95 -3.83
N ARG A 117 -10.27 -9.86 -3.81
CA ARG A 117 -10.16 -8.84 -2.76
C ARG A 117 -10.40 -9.41 -1.37
N GLY A 118 -9.65 -8.92 -0.39
CA GLY A 118 -9.76 -9.31 1.01
C GLY A 118 -9.19 -10.68 1.36
N THR A 119 -8.53 -11.36 0.41
CA THR A 119 -7.83 -12.63 0.68
C THR A 119 -6.38 -12.39 1.11
N ASN A 120 -5.74 -11.34 0.62
CA ASN A 120 -4.36 -11.01 0.95
C ASN A 120 -4.20 -10.67 2.43
N ARG A 121 -3.21 -11.26 3.08
CA ARG A 121 -2.93 -11.09 4.51
C ARG A 121 -1.56 -10.53 4.80
N VAL A 122 -0.60 -10.73 3.92
CA VAL A 122 0.79 -10.27 4.09
C VAL A 122 1.23 -9.50 2.85
N SER A 123 1.98 -8.45 3.06
CA SER A 123 2.53 -7.63 1.97
C SER A 123 4.01 -7.38 2.20
N LYS A 124 4.80 -7.62 1.16
CA LYS A 124 6.13 -7.05 1.07
C LYS A 124 5.98 -5.61 0.58
N VAL A 125 6.37 -4.68 1.40
CA VAL A 125 6.30 -3.25 1.11
C VAL A 125 7.71 -2.73 0.84
N LEU A 126 7.93 -2.26 -0.37
CA LEU A 126 9.18 -1.64 -0.78
C LEU A 126 9.03 -0.13 -0.69
N HIS A 127 9.89 0.49 0.07
CA HIS A 127 9.97 1.95 0.21
C HIS A 127 11.10 2.45 -0.67
N TYR A 128 10.78 3.36 -1.58
CA TYR A 128 11.74 3.98 -2.48
C TYR A 128 11.76 5.50 -2.28
N ASN A 129 12.96 6.07 -2.28
CA ASN A 129 13.16 7.50 -2.42
C ASN A 129 13.68 7.78 -3.83
N VAL A 130 12.84 8.45 -4.62
CA VAL A 130 13.12 8.72 -6.04
C VAL A 130 13.81 10.08 -6.18
N LYS A 131 14.93 10.13 -6.89
CA LYS A 131 15.63 11.36 -7.23
C LYS A 131 14.72 12.30 -8.03
N ARG A 132 14.74 13.57 -7.67
CA ARG A 132 13.84 14.59 -8.26
C ARG A 132 13.98 14.71 -9.78
N ASP A 133 15.18 14.57 -10.31
CA ASP A 133 15.50 14.71 -11.74
C ASP A 133 15.39 13.40 -12.52
N LYS A 134 15.16 12.27 -11.87
CA LYS A 134 15.14 10.93 -12.44
C LYS A 134 13.77 10.24 -12.38
N GLY A 135 12.73 10.93 -11.95
CA GLY A 135 11.39 10.36 -11.79
C GLY A 135 10.84 9.70 -13.07
N ALA A 136 11.22 10.21 -14.26
CA ALA A 136 10.78 9.62 -15.53
C ALA A 136 11.26 8.16 -15.70
N HIS A 137 12.49 7.83 -15.29
CA HIS A 137 13.01 6.45 -15.35
C HIS A 137 12.27 5.53 -14.36
N PHE A 138 12.07 6.00 -13.13
CA PHE A 138 11.31 5.28 -12.13
C PHE A 138 9.90 4.91 -12.63
N TRP A 139 9.13 5.91 -13.07
CA TRP A 139 7.76 5.71 -13.50
C TRP A 139 7.64 4.89 -14.79
N LYS A 140 8.57 5.06 -15.75
CA LYS A 140 8.62 4.21 -16.95
C LYS A 140 8.69 2.75 -16.55
N PHE A 141 9.66 2.39 -15.70
CA PHE A 141 9.86 1.01 -15.27
C PHE A 141 8.63 0.47 -14.52
N ARG A 142 8.12 1.22 -13.51
CA ARG A 142 6.97 0.77 -12.71
C ARG A 142 5.70 0.58 -13.54
N ASN A 143 5.40 1.52 -14.44
CA ASN A 143 4.25 1.43 -15.34
C ASN A 143 4.38 0.24 -16.31
N ASN A 144 5.59 -0.02 -16.78
CA ASN A 144 5.85 -1.15 -17.67
C ASN A 144 5.77 -2.50 -16.93
N VAL A 145 6.23 -2.56 -15.68
CA VAL A 145 6.05 -3.75 -14.82
C VAL A 145 4.57 -4.07 -14.62
N ALA A 146 3.72 -3.07 -14.33
CA ALA A 146 2.28 -3.30 -14.17
C ALA A 146 1.64 -3.86 -15.45
N LYS A 147 2.01 -3.33 -16.63
CA LYS A 147 1.54 -3.85 -17.94
C LYS A 147 2.04 -5.25 -18.21
N ALA A 148 3.29 -5.55 -17.89
CA ALA A 148 3.87 -6.87 -18.04
C ALA A 148 3.23 -7.89 -17.11
N ALA A 149 2.90 -7.50 -15.87
CA ALA A 149 2.15 -8.33 -14.94
C ALA A 149 0.77 -8.70 -15.52
N ALA A 150 0.05 -7.74 -16.08
CA ALA A 150 -1.24 -7.98 -16.74
C ALA A 150 -1.11 -8.94 -17.95
N GLU A 151 -0.09 -8.75 -18.79
CA GLU A 151 0.16 -9.60 -19.97
C GLU A 151 0.61 -11.02 -19.60
N SER A 152 1.29 -11.18 -18.43
CA SER A 152 1.85 -12.46 -18.01
C SER A 152 0.81 -13.49 -17.54
N ASN A 153 -0.45 -13.07 -17.32
CA ASN A 153 -1.55 -13.88 -16.76
C ASN A 153 -1.20 -14.55 -15.40
N GLN A 154 -0.28 -13.97 -14.63
CA GLN A 154 0.01 -14.44 -13.29
C GLN A 154 -0.95 -13.80 -12.28
N GLU A 155 -1.38 -14.57 -11.27
CA GLU A 155 -2.06 -13.99 -10.11
C GLU A 155 -1.07 -13.10 -9.35
N MET A 156 -1.40 -11.81 -9.27
CA MET A 156 -0.54 -10.82 -8.63
C MET A 156 -1.36 -9.67 -8.07
N SER A 157 -1.01 -9.26 -6.86
CA SER A 157 -1.51 -8.02 -6.26
C SER A 157 -0.34 -7.06 -6.06
N LEU A 158 -0.32 -6.03 -6.89
CA LEU A 158 0.70 -4.99 -6.93
C LEU A 158 0.03 -3.64 -6.79
N SER A 159 0.26 -2.93 -5.71
CA SER A 159 -0.24 -1.56 -5.55
C SER A 159 0.89 -0.57 -5.27
N VAL A 160 0.77 0.63 -5.85
CA VAL A 160 1.79 1.68 -5.77
C VAL A 160 1.16 2.95 -5.25
N TRP A 161 1.77 3.51 -4.21
CA TRP A 161 1.34 4.72 -3.54
C TRP A 161 2.49 5.73 -3.46
N THR A 162 2.18 6.99 -3.69
CA THR A 162 3.16 8.09 -3.64
C THR A 162 2.82 9.01 -2.49
N THR A 163 3.79 9.33 -1.64
CA THR A 163 3.62 10.36 -0.60
C THR A 163 3.50 11.72 -1.25
N THR A 164 2.45 12.46 -0.91
CA THR A 164 2.15 13.79 -1.44
C THR A 164 2.40 14.90 -0.42
N ILE A 165 2.06 14.67 0.85
CA ILE A 165 2.21 15.64 1.93
C ILE A 165 2.67 14.91 3.21
N GLY A 166 3.51 15.54 4.02
CA GLY A 166 3.87 15.08 5.36
C GLY A 166 5.04 14.12 5.44
N GLY A 167 5.48 13.55 4.31
CA GLY A 167 6.62 12.64 4.24
C GLY A 167 7.76 13.16 3.38
N ALA A 168 8.72 12.27 3.08
CA ALA A 168 9.85 12.62 2.24
C ALA A 168 9.42 12.86 0.78
N SER A 169 9.97 13.91 0.17
CA SER A 169 9.72 14.19 -1.26
C SER A 169 10.27 13.04 -2.12
N GLY A 170 9.43 12.53 -3.01
CA GLY A 170 9.80 11.39 -3.88
C GLY A 170 9.66 10.02 -3.22
N HIS A 171 9.08 9.93 -2.03
CA HIS A 171 8.80 8.66 -1.39
C HIS A 171 7.67 7.93 -2.10
N VAL A 172 7.93 6.66 -2.46
CA VAL A 172 6.99 5.76 -3.13
C VAL A 172 6.98 4.42 -2.39
N MET A 173 5.78 3.94 -2.10
CA MET A 173 5.56 2.61 -1.54
C MET A 173 5.02 1.67 -2.61
N VAL A 174 5.64 0.49 -2.73
CA VAL A 174 5.22 -0.56 -3.65
C VAL A 174 4.89 -1.80 -2.84
N PHE A 175 3.63 -2.22 -2.90
CA PHE A 175 3.11 -3.38 -2.19
C PHE A 175 3.04 -4.57 -3.13
N TYR A 176 3.64 -5.69 -2.74
CA TYR A 176 3.38 -7.02 -3.28
C TYR A 176 2.64 -7.80 -2.23
N SER A 177 1.36 -8.10 -2.48
CA SER A 177 0.46 -8.64 -1.46
C SER A 177 0.09 -10.09 -1.77
N HIS A 178 0.09 -10.93 -0.75
CA HIS A 178 -0.14 -12.36 -0.82
C HIS A 178 -1.12 -12.82 0.27
N THR A 179 -1.76 -13.95 0.04
CA THR A 179 -2.64 -14.58 1.03
C THR A 179 -1.88 -14.95 2.30
N ASP A 180 -0.66 -15.45 2.15
CA ASP A 180 0.24 -15.83 3.24
C ASP A 180 1.71 -15.78 2.78
N TYR A 181 2.64 -16.27 3.62
CA TYR A 181 4.07 -16.27 3.31
C TYR A 181 4.47 -17.17 2.14
N SER A 182 3.67 -18.20 1.80
CA SER A 182 3.97 -19.07 0.65
C SER A 182 3.94 -18.31 -0.68
N GLY A 183 3.21 -17.18 -0.73
CA GLY A 183 3.19 -16.30 -1.89
C GLY A 183 4.57 -15.71 -2.23
N PHE A 184 5.46 -15.54 -1.26
CA PHE A 184 6.83 -15.08 -1.52
C PHE A 184 7.68 -16.15 -2.21
N ASP A 185 7.44 -17.43 -1.93
CA ASP A 185 8.08 -18.52 -2.66
C ASP A 185 7.59 -18.54 -4.13
N GLY A 186 6.29 -18.31 -4.34
CA GLY A 186 5.68 -18.24 -5.67
C GLY A 186 6.20 -17.05 -6.52
N GLU A 187 6.73 -15.99 -5.92
CA GLU A 187 7.35 -14.89 -6.66
C GLU A 187 8.53 -15.38 -7.55
N GLN A 188 9.29 -16.37 -7.10
CA GLN A 188 10.41 -16.91 -7.86
C GLN A 188 9.96 -17.59 -9.17
N GLU A 189 8.74 -18.11 -9.23
CA GLU A 189 8.18 -18.73 -10.42
C GLU A 189 7.43 -17.74 -11.32
N SER A 190 6.79 -16.74 -10.73
CA SER A 190 5.99 -15.75 -11.47
C SER A 190 6.84 -14.65 -12.12
N TRP A 191 7.88 -14.16 -11.45
CA TRP A 191 8.71 -13.08 -11.98
C TRP A 191 9.37 -13.37 -13.32
N PRO A 192 9.93 -14.56 -13.61
CA PRO A 192 10.48 -14.85 -14.94
C PRO A 192 9.44 -14.66 -16.06
N LYS A 193 8.16 -14.99 -15.82
CA LYS A 193 7.08 -14.81 -16.78
C LYS A 193 6.71 -13.33 -16.98
N VAL A 194 6.76 -12.55 -15.91
CA VAL A 194 6.59 -11.08 -16.00
C VAL A 194 7.72 -10.45 -16.78
N ILE A 195 8.97 -10.88 -16.57
CA ILE A 195 10.15 -10.40 -17.35
C ILE A 195 10.03 -10.78 -18.81
N GLU A 196 9.60 -11.99 -19.14
CA GLU A 196 9.35 -12.42 -20.52
C GLU A 196 8.27 -11.55 -21.17
N ALA A 197 7.14 -11.33 -20.50
CA ALA A 197 6.08 -10.44 -20.97
C ALA A 197 6.56 -9.00 -21.15
N TYR A 198 7.40 -8.50 -20.23
CA TYR A 198 8.01 -7.17 -20.36
C TYR A 198 8.85 -7.05 -21.63
N ASN A 199 9.76 -8.01 -21.87
CA ASN A 199 10.62 -8.01 -23.04
C ASN A 199 9.83 -8.21 -24.34
N LYS A 200 8.73 -8.97 -24.32
CA LYS A 200 7.79 -9.10 -25.44
C LYS A 200 7.11 -7.77 -25.77
N LEU A 201 6.64 -7.03 -24.77
CA LEU A 201 5.90 -5.77 -24.94
C LEU A 201 6.78 -4.60 -25.37
N PHE A 202 8.01 -4.50 -24.83
CA PHE A 202 8.83 -3.30 -24.93
C PHE A 202 10.13 -3.48 -25.69
N GLY A 203 10.41 -4.71 -26.16
CA GLY A 203 11.61 -5.07 -26.94
C GLY A 203 12.58 -5.94 -26.16
N ALA A 204 13.41 -6.68 -26.89
CA ALA A 204 14.39 -7.59 -26.30
C ALA A 204 15.34 -6.84 -25.32
N ASN A 205 15.58 -7.44 -24.16
CA ASN A 205 16.41 -6.90 -23.07
C ASN A 205 15.94 -5.54 -22.49
N SER A 206 14.68 -5.16 -22.77
CA SER A 206 14.15 -3.89 -22.27
C SER A 206 13.98 -3.90 -20.74
N PHE A 207 13.69 -5.08 -20.14
CA PHE A 207 13.59 -5.20 -18.70
C PHE A 207 14.89 -4.82 -18.01
N GLU A 208 16.01 -5.43 -18.40
CA GLU A 208 17.31 -5.20 -17.82
C GLU A 208 17.78 -3.74 -18.02
N THR A 209 17.52 -3.20 -19.21
CA THR A 209 17.85 -1.80 -19.53
C THR A 209 17.06 -0.82 -18.67
N ASP A 210 15.75 -1.01 -18.58
CA ASP A 210 14.87 -0.12 -17.83
C ASP A 210 15.08 -0.30 -16.31
N GLN A 211 15.40 -1.51 -15.84
CA GLN A 211 15.76 -1.77 -14.44
C GLN A 211 17.05 -1.06 -14.05
N ALA A 212 18.06 -1.01 -14.92
CA ALA A 212 19.28 -0.27 -14.66
C ALA A 212 19.00 1.23 -14.47
N LEU A 213 18.19 1.83 -15.37
CA LEU A 213 17.77 3.22 -15.26
C LEU A 213 16.88 3.48 -14.04
N PHE A 214 16.01 2.53 -13.69
CA PHE A 214 15.23 2.56 -12.45
C PHE A 214 16.16 2.60 -11.22
N ASN A 215 17.17 1.73 -11.15
CA ASN A 215 18.13 1.71 -10.05
C ASN A 215 18.88 3.04 -9.93
N GLU A 216 19.28 3.64 -11.06
CA GLU A 216 19.90 4.97 -11.08
C GLU A 216 18.97 6.09 -10.59
N SER A 217 17.67 5.90 -10.71
CA SER A 217 16.65 6.87 -10.28
C SER A 217 16.43 6.91 -8.78
N LEU A 218 16.96 5.95 -8.04
CA LEU A 218 16.80 5.88 -6.59
C LEU A 218 17.88 6.67 -5.86
N GLU A 219 17.50 7.32 -4.77
CA GLU A 219 18.48 7.90 -3.84
C GLU A 219 19.38 6.79 -3.26
N MET A 220 20.59 7.13 -2.89
CA MET A 220 21.53 6.17 -2.32
C MET A 220 21.05 5.62 -0.97
N TRP A 221 20.28 6.42 -0.22
CA TRP A 221 19.81 6.11 1.11
C TRP A 221 18.28 6.17 1.23
N GLY A 222 17.75 5.53 2.26
CA GLY A 222 16.33 5.58 2.59
C GLY A 222 15.46 4.63 1.77
N ASN A 223 16.07 3.70 0.99
CA ASN A 223 15.34 2.62 0.36
C ASN A 223 15.42 1.39 1.27
N TYR A 224 14.27 0.81 1.59
CA TYR A 224 14.18 -0.35 2.48
C TYR A 224 12.92 -1.16 2.18
N SER A 225 12.78 -2.31 2.81
CA SER A 225 11.59 -3.14 2.69
C SER A 225 11.08 -3.58 4.06
N GLU A 226 9.79 -3.83 4.12
CA GLU A 226 9.11 -4.31 5.31
C GLU A 226 8.13 -5.42 4.93
N ILE A 227 7.75 -6.25 5.91
CA ILE A 227 6.61 -7.14 5.82
C ILE A 227 5.50 -6.59 6.70
N TRP A 228 4.35 -6.33 6.09
CA TRP A 228 3.15 -5.88 6.78
C TRP A 228 2.10 -6.98 6.78
N ARG A 229 1.54 -7.26 7.95
CA ARG A 229 0.39 -8.14 8.08
C ARG A 229 -0.87 -7.31 8.26
N TRP A 230 -1.86 -7.52 7.38
CA TRP A 230 -3.18 -6.93 7.54
C TRP A 230 -3.93 -7.57 8.72
N LEU A 231 -4.57 -6.72 9.52
CA LEU A 231 -5.37 -7.10 10.69
C LEU A 231 -6.85 -6.76 10.40
N PRO A 232 -7.61 -7.68 9.80
CA PRO A 232 -8.99 -7.41 9.40
C PRO A 232 -9.90 -7.08 10.59
N GLU A 233 -9.64 -7.65 11.75
CA GLU A 233 -10.38 -7.39 12.98
C GLU A 233 -10.23 -5.96 13.52
N LEU A 234 -9.18 -5.25 13.07
CA LEU A 234 -8.90 -3.84 13.40
C LEU A 234 -9.22 -2.89 12.23
N SER A 235 -9.75 -3.41 11.14
CA SER A 235 -9.94 -2.71 9.87
C SER A 235 -11.41 -2.49 9.55
N SER A 236 -11.69 -1.50 8.71
CA SER A 236 -12.99 -1.34 8.06
C SER A 236 -13.31 -2.55 7.19
N PRO A 237 -14.60 -2.83 6.91
CA PRO A 237 -14.98 -3.88 5.98
C PRO A 237 -14.35 -3.66 4.60
N VAL A 238 -13.94 -4.74 3.93
CA VAL A 238 -13.55 -4.68 2.53
C VAL A 238 -14.77 -4.34 1.69
N THR A 239 -14.64 -3.37 0.81
CA THR A 239 -15.68 -2.96 -0.12
C THR A 239 -15.31 -3.35 -1.54
N ASP A 240 -16.30 -3.71 -2.33
CA ASP A 240 -16.18 -3.80 -3.79
C ASP A 240 -16.24 -2.35 -4.34
N MET A 241 -15.10 -1.66 -4.32
CA MET A 241 -14.96 -0.33 -4.93
C MET A 241 -14.59 -0.46 -6.39
#